data_e1bd94dfcb3e6a2a5a14a803756c7149
#
_entry.id   e1bd94dfcb3e6a2a5a14a803756c7149
#
_cell.length_a   1.000
_cell.length_b   1.000
_cell.length_c   1.000
_cell.angle_alpha   90.00
_cell.angle_beta   90.00
_cell.angle_gamma   90.00
#
_symmetry.space_group_name_H-M   'P 1'
#
loop_
_entity.id
_entity.type
_entity.pdbx_description
1 polymer ?
#
loop_
_entity_poly.entity_id
_entity_poly.type
_entity_poly.pdbx_seq_one_letter_code
_entity_poly.pdbx_strand_id
1 'polypeptide(L)'
;MIANRKICVLGLGSMGMGVALSLLERQFEVIGFDINDNAMKNLEGAGGVAKSSIRAAVEGCSAVIVLVVNDKQVEEVLFGKD
;
A
#
# COMPACT_ATOMS: atom_id res chain seq x y z
N MET A 1 23.88 -3.35 -4.13
CA MET A 1 23.13 -2.29 -3.46
C MET A 1 21.78 -2.09 -4.10
N ILE A 2 20.75 -1.93 -3.30
CA ILE A 2 19.40 -1.72 -3.81
C ILE A 2 19.21 -0.25 -4.14
N ALA A 3 18.92 0.03 -5.39
CA ALA A 3 18.74 1.41 -5.83
C ALA A 3 17.41 1.99 -5.41
N ASN A 4 16.39 1.15 -5.26
CA ASN A 4 15.04 1.62 -4.91
C ASN A 4 14.40 0.64 -3.94
N ARG A 5 14.09 1.11 -2.73
CA ARG A 5 13.46 0.29 -1.71
C ARG A 5 12.01 0.72 -1.46
N LYS A 6 11.39 1.29 -2.46
CA LYS A 6 10.04 1.79 -2.34
C LYS A 6 9.05 0.70 -2.76
N ILE A 7 8.22 0.27 -1.84
CA ILE A 7 7.27 -0.82 -2.07
C ILE A 7 5.87 -0.28 -1.89
N CYS A 8 4.98 -0.60 -2.83
CA CYS A 8 3.59 -0.21 -2.74
C CYS A 8 2.76 -1.38 -2.23
N VAL A 9 1.88 -1.12 -1.26
CA VAL A 9 0.95 -2.13 -0.75
C VAL A 9 -0.46 -1.64 -1.04
N LEU A 10 -1.17 -2.36 -1.89
CA LEU A 10 -2.56 -2.05 -2.22
C LEU A 10 -3.46 -2.96 -1.41
N GLY A 11 -4.23 -2.37 -0.52
CA GLY A 11 -5.05 -3.12 0.42
C GLY A 11 -4.39 -3.17 1.78
N LEU A 12 -4.92 -2.38 2.72
CA LEU A 12 -4.32 -2.22 4.04
C LEU A 12 -5.20 -2.80 5.15
N GLY A 13 -5.88 -3.90 4.85
CA GLY A 13 -6.59 -4.66 5.88
C GLY A 13 -5.58 -5.33 6.80
N SER A 14 -6.04 -6.25 7.66
CA SER A 14 -5.13 -6.85 8.65
C SER A 14 -3.90 -7.45 8.00
N MET A 15 -4.05 -8.18 6.91
CA MET A 15 -2.92 -8.81 6.25
C MET A 15 -2.00 -7.76 5.59
N GLY A 16 -2.59 -6.83 4.87
CA GLY A 16 -1.81 -5.79 4.20
C GLY A 16 -1.06 -4.90 5.18
N MET A 17 -1.72 -4.56 6.28
CA MET A 17 -1.06 -3.76 7.31
C MET A 17 0.10 -4.54 7.93
N GLY A 18 -0.07 -5.84 8.15
CA GLY A 18 1.01 -6.67 8.67
C GLY A 18 2.22 -6.69 7.76
N VAL A 19 1.97 -6.83 6.45
CA VAL A 19 3.06 -6.78 5.47
C VAL A 19 3.72 -5.42 5.47
N ALA A 20 2.93 -4.35 5.50
CA ALA A 20 3.46 -2.99 5.48
C ALA A 20 4.34 -2.73 6.71
N LEU A 21 3.89 -3.17 7.88
CA LEU A 21 4.66 -2.98 9.11
C LEU A 21 5.96 -3.76 9.07
N SER A 22 5.93 -4.98 8.56
CA SER A 22 7.15 -5.77 8.41
C SER A 22 8.15 -5.09 7.49
N LEU A 23 7.66 -4.52 6.39
CA LEU A 23 8.54 -3.84 5.45
C LEU A 23 9.15 -2.58 6.06
N LEU A 24 8.33 -1.84 6.82
CA LEU A 24 8.84 -0.65 7.49
C LEU A 24 9.92 -1.00 8.51
N GLU A 25 9.73 -2.10 9.22
CA GLU A 25 10.73 -2.60 10.16
C GLU A 25 12.06 -2.89 9.48
N ARG A 26 12.00 -3.32 8.24
CA ARG A 26 13.18 -3.66 7.44
C ARG A 26 13.72 -2.47 6.67
N GLN A 27 13.20 -1.29 6.98
CA GLN A 27 13.67 -0.02 6.42
C GLN A 27 13.36 0.17 4.95
N PHE A 28 12.31 -0.48 4.47
CA PHE A 28 11.75 -0.15 3.17
C PHE A 28 10.89 1.11 3.29
N GLU A 29 10.79 1.84 2.20
CA GLU A 29 9.77 2.88 2.08
C GLU A 29 8.47 2.21 1.67
N VAL A 30 7.43 2.38 2.45
CA VAL A 30 6.14 1.75 2.16
C VAL A 30 5.13 2.81 1.77
N ILE A 31 4.58 2.64 0.58
CA ILE A 31 3.52 3.50 0.07
C ILE A 31 2.26 2.65 0.05
N GLY A 32 1.15 3.17 0.54
CA GLY A 32 -0.05 2.36 0.62
C GLY A 32 -1.29 3.06 0.12
N PHE A 33 -2.26 2.27 -0.29
CA PHE A 33 -3.57 2.74 -0.66
C PHE A 33 -4.62 1.75 -0.20
N ASP A 34 -5.73 2.27 0.31
CA ASP A 34 -6.89 1.48 0.64
C ASP A 34 -8.11 2.37 0.47
N ILE A 35 -9.26 1.77 0.20
CA ILE A 35 -10.49 2.54 0.12
C ILE A 35 -10.96 2.99 1.51
N ASN A 36 -10.36 2.44 2.55
CA ASN A 36 -10.69 2.77 3.93
C ASN A 36 -9.71 3.82 4.47
N ASP A 37 -10.22 5.00 4.78
CA ASP A 37 -9.39 6.11 5.25
C ASP A 37 -8.69 5.79 6.57
N ASN A 38 -9.33 5.06 7.45
CA ASN A 38 -8.71 4.71 8.73
C ASN A 38 -7.50 3.83 8.53
N ALA A 39 -7.58 2.90 7.58
CA ALA A 39 -6.43 2.05 7.29
C ALA A 39 -5.26 2.88 6.77
N MET A 40 -5.54 3.87 5.95
CA MET A 40 -4.48 4.74 5.44
C MET A 40 -3.87 5.57 6.56
N LYS A 41 -4.69 6.06 7.49
CA LYS A 41 -4.18 6.81 8.63
C LYS A 41 -3.30 5.94 9.52
N ASN A 42 -3.68 4.68 9.69
CA ASN A 42 -2.87 3.75 10.47
C ASN A 42 -1.52 3.52 9.84
N LEU A 43 -1.48 3.42 8.53
CA LEU A 43 -0.20 3.28 7.83
C LEU A 43 0.69 4.50 8.06
N GLU A 44 0.11 5.68 7.96
CA GLU A 44 0.87 6.91 8.17
C GLU A 44 1.39 6.99 9.60
N GLY A 45 0.57 6.58 10.56
CA GLY A 45 0.99 6.57 11.95
C GLY A 45 2.14 5.62 12.21
N ALA A 46 2.28 4.59 11.39
CA ALA A 46 3.37 3.62 11.53
C ALA A 46 4.64 4.03 10.76
N GLY A 47 4.58 5.13 10.03
CA GLY A 47 5.75 5.60 9.29
C GLY A 47 5.68 5.41 7.78
N GLY A 48 4.59 4.85 7.27
CA GLY A 48 4.41 4.72 5.84
C GLY A 48 3.81 5.96 5.23
N VAL A 49 3.60 5.93 3.93
CA VAL A 49 3.00 7.04 3.19
C VAL A 49 1.73 6.54 2.52
N ALA A 50 0.61 7.17 2.82
CA ALA A 50 -0.65 6.84 2.18
C ALA A 50 -0.91 7.80 1.04
N LYS A 51 -1.39 7.26 -0.07
CA LYS A 51 -1.72 8.06 -1.24
C LYS A 51 -3.22 7.99 -1.48
N SER A 52 -3.76 8.98 -2.16
CA SER A 52 -5.19 9.08 -2.38
C SER A 52 -5.66 8.30 -3.61
N SER A 53 -4.75 7.76 -4.39
CA SER A 53 -5.12 7.01 -5.59
C SER A 53 -4.11 5.90 -5.83
N ILE A 54 -4.55 4.88 -6.58
CA ILE A 54 -3.69 3.77 -6.94
C ILE A 54 -2.53 4.25 -7.82
N ARG A 55 -2.84 5.12 -8.76
CA ARG A 55 -1.81 5.64 -9.65
C ARG A 55 -0.70 6.34 -8.87
N ALA A 56 -1.08 7.18 -7.93
CA ALA A 56 -0.10 7.89 -7.12
C ALA A 56 0.67 6.93 -6.23
N ALA A 57 -0.01 5.88 -5.74
CA ALA A 57 0.63 4.94 -4.84
C ALA A 57 1.69 4.10 -5.53
N VAL A 58 1.45 3.70 -6.79
CA VAL A 58 2.40 2.82 -7.48
C VAL A 58 3.55 3.56 -8.14
N GLU A 59 3.42 4.85 -8.28
CA GLU A 59 4.41 5.65 -9.01
C GLU A 59 5.78 5.56 -8.33
N GLY A 60 6.78 5.16 -9.09
CA GLY A 60 8.14 5.11 -8.58
C GLY A 60 8.46 3.93 -7.68
N CYS A 61 7.52 3.01 -7.47
CA CYS A 61 7.76 1.86 -6.61
C CYS A 61 8.49 0.76 -7.36
N SER A 62 9.38 0.06 -6.66
CA SER A 62 10.11 -1.05 -7.26
C SER A 62 9.28 -2.34 -7.25
N ALA A 63 8.28 -2.42 -6.40
CA ALA A 63 7.38 -3.57 -6.34
C ALA A 63 6.01 -3.13 -5.86
N VAL A 64 4.98 -3.88 -6.27
CA VAL A 64 3.61 -3.62 -5.85
C VAL A 64 3.03 -4.91 -5.32
N ILE A 65 2.51 -4.87 -4.11
CA ILE A 65 1.88 -6.02 -3.47
C ILE A 65 0.39 -5.73 -3.38
N VAL A 66 -0.44 -6.65 -3.90
CA VAL A 66 -1.89 -6.47 -3.89
C VAL A 66 -2.49 -7.45 -2.90
N LEU A 67 -3.11 -6.93 -1.84
CA LEU A 67 -3.67 -7.75 -0.76
C LEU A 67 -5.10 -7.30 -0.45
N VAL A 68 -6.00 -7.57 -1.36
CA VAL A 68 -7.42 -7.26 -1.18
C VAL A 68 -8.20 -8.54 -0.95
N VAL A 69 -9.31 -8.45 -0.23
CA VAL A 69 -9.96 -9.64 0.32
C VAL A 69 -11.23 -10.06 -0.40
N ASN A 70 -11.72 -9.30 -1.35
CA ASN A 70 -12.91 -9.71 -2.10
C ASN A 70 -12.89 -9.13 -3.50
N ASP A 71 -13.73 -9.70 -4.38
CA ASP A 71 -13.75 -9.35 -5.79
C ASP A 71 -14.02 -7.87 -6.02
N LYS A 72 -14.91 -7.32 -5.23
CA LYS A 72 -15.25 -5.91 -5.39
C LYS A 72 -14.06 -5.02 -5.07
N GLN A 73 -13.32 -5.34 -4.04
CA GLN A 73 -12.12 -4.59 -3.70
C GLN A 73 -11.06 -4.74 -4.79
N VAL A 74 -10.93 -5.93 -5.35
CA VAL A 74 -9.99 -6.15 -6.43
C VAL A 74 -10.33 -5.26 -7.62
N GLU A 75 -11.62 -5.18 -7.98
CA GLU A 75 -12.03 -4.33 -9.08
C GLU A 75 -11.72 -2.87 -8.80
N GLU A 76 -12.01 -2.41 -7.60
CA GLU A 76 -11.76 -1.01 -7.27
C GLU A 76 -10.28 -0.69 -7.21
N VAL A 77 -9.48 -1.61 -6.74
CA VAL A 77 -8.05 -1.38 -6.62
C VAL A 77 -7.35 -1.47 -7.96
N LEU A 78 -7.72 -2.46 -8.78
CA LEU A 78 -7.02 -2.70 -10.04
C LEU A 78 -7.66 -2.01 -11.24
N PHE A 79 -8.96 -1.85 -11.24
CA PHE A 79 -9.70 -1.36 -12.40
C PHE A 79 -10.57 -0.15 -12.10
N GLY A 80 -10.45 0.40 -10.93
CA GLY A 80 -11.25 1.55 -10.52
C GLY A 80 -10.86 2.81 -11.24
N LYS A 81 -11.47 3.91 -10.83
CA LYS A 81 -11.34 5.17 -11.52
C LYS A 81 -10.12 5.97 -11.13
N ASP A 82 -9.18 5.36 -10.73
CA ASP A 82 -8.00 6.02 -10.26
C ASP A 82 -7.09 6.50 -11.42
#